data_622db2eb5f6ad4a329aacc0b6c624095
#
_entry.id   622db2eb5f6ad4a329aacc0b6c624095
#
_cell.length_a   1.000
_cell.length_b   1.000
_cell.length_c   1.000
_cell.angle_alpha   90.00
_cell.angle_beta   90.00
_cell.angle_gamma   90.00
#
_symmetry.space_group_name_H-M   'P 1'
#
loop_
_entity.id
_entity.type
_entity.pdbx_description
1 polymer ?
#
loop_
_entity_poly.entity_id
_entity_poly.type
_entity_poly.pdbx_seq_one_letter_code
_entity_poly.pdbx_strand_id
1 'polypeptide(L)'
;MIRQQATAKHLDPALIAAVIYAETKFDPSTSSAGALGLMQILPQTAQYLAHKSGGYAFTTADLATPAVNIAYGTYYLRELLDHYGGNEMLAIAAYNGGQTNVDTWLAEARADGHPFAVKDIPFPETRAYVARVLQAQRDYRRTYASQLGYG
;
A
#
# COMPACT_ATOMS: atom_id res chain seq x y z
N MET A 1 13.71 8.42 -4.35
CA MET A 1 13.09 7.07 -4.29
C MET A 1 11.59 7.09 -4.58
N ILE A 2 10.77 7.81 -3.79
CA ILE A 2 9.30 7.83 -3.99
C ILE A 2 8.91 8.27 -5.41
N ARG A 3 9.40 9.42 -5.87
CA ARG A 3 9.09 9.94 -7.21
C ARG A 3 9.49 8.96 -8.32
N GLN A 4 10.65 8.33 -8.18
CA GLN A 4 11.14 7.36 -9.15
C GLN A 4 10.19 6.16 -9.27
N GLN A 5 9.76 5.61 -8.15
CA GLN A 5 8.83 4.48 -8.14
C GLN A 5 7.43 4.90 -8.60
N ALA A 6 7.00 6.10 -8.23
CA ALA A 6 5.73 6.65 -8.69
C ALA A 6 5.68 6.75 -10.22
N THR A 7 6.74 7.29 -10.82
CA THR A 7 6.84 7.38 -12.28
C THR A 7 6.89 6.00 -12.93
N ALA A 8 7.74 5.11 -12.41
CA ALA A 8 7.94 3.77 -12.99
C ALA A 8 6.67 2.92 -12.96
N LYS A 9 5.82 3.10 -11.96
CA LYS A 9 4.64 2.26 -11.74
C LYS A 9 3.30 3.00 -11.93
N HIS A 10 3.36 4.23 -12.42
CA HIS A 10 2.17 5.07 -12.62
C HIS A 10 1.32 5.20 -11.35
N LEU A 11 2.01 5.49 -10.23
CA LEU A 11 1.37 5.71 -8.94
C LEU A 11 1.42 7.18 -8.56
N ASP A 12 0.43 7.60 -7.76
CA ASP A 12 0.46 8.91 -7.11
C ASP A 12 1.58 8.93 -6.05
N PRO A 13 2.58 9.81 -6.15
CA PRO A 13 3.66 9.85 -5.16
C PRO A 13 3.15 10.20 -3.75
N ALA A 14 2.08 10.99 -3.62
CA ALA A 14 1.47 11.28 -2.32
C ALA A 14 0.84 10.04 -1.70
N LEU A 15 0.30 9.12 -2.51
CA LEU A 15 -0.21 7.84 -2.02
C LEU A 15 0.93 6.98 -1.45
N ILE A 16 2.05 6.90 -2.15
CA ILE A 16 3.22 6.15 -1.65
C ILE A 16 3.70 6.72 -0.31
N ALA A 17 3.87 8.05 -0.24
CA ALA A 17 4.28 8.72 0.98
C ALA A 17 3.29 8.48 2.13
N ALA A 18 1.99 8.51 1.84
CA ALA A 18 0.94 8.29 2.82
C ALA A 18 0.97 6.86 3.37
N VAL A 19 1.21 5.86 2.53
CA VAL A 19 1.33 4.46 2.98
C VAL A 19 2.57 4.31 3.87
N ILE A 20 3.72 4.86 3.48
CA ILE A 20 4.93 4.82 4.31
C ILE A 20 4.67 5.49 5.67
N TYR A 21 4.03 6.64 5.67
CA TYR A 21 3.69 7.34 6.91
C TYR A 21 2.75 6.50 7.80
N ALA A 22 1.71 5.93 7.22
CA ALA A 22 0.75 5.11 7.98
C ALA A 22 1.40 3.84 8.55
N GLU A 23 2.34 3.24 7.81
CA GLU A 23 3.02 2.02 8.23
C GLU A 23 4.11 2.28 9.28
N THR A 24 4.97 3.27 9.07
CA THR A 24 6.19 3.42 9.86
C THR A 24 6.55 4.84 10.24
N LYS A 25 5.81 5.85 9.77
CA LYS A 25 6.20 7.28 9.90
C LYS A 25 7.62 7.54 9.37
N PHE A 26 8.01 6.83 8.31
CA PHE A 26 9.35 6.89 7.72
C PHE A 26 10.47 6.37 8.64
N ASP A 27 10.15 5.58 9.67
CA ASP A 27 11.13 4.93 10.53
C ASP A 27 11.25 3.45 10.16
N PRO A 28 12.34 3.05 9.46
CA PRO A 28 12.50 1.68 8.99
C PRO A 28 12.73 0.66 10.11
N SER A 29 13.02 1.12 11.33
CA SER A 29 13.20 0.23 12.49
C SER A 29 11.87 -0.25 13.06
N THR A 30 10.75 0.40 12.71
CA THR A 30 9.41 -0.01 13.13
C THR A 30 9.10 -1.39 12.57
N SER A 31 8.58 -2.27 13.41
CA SER A 31 8.19 -3.63 13.03
C SER A 31 6.85 -3.99 13.66
N SER A 32 5.99 -4.63 12.90
CA SER A 32 4.68 -5.09 13.35
C SER A 32 4.36 -6.43 12.69
N ALA A 33 4.04 -7.45 13.50
CA ALA A 33 3.60 -8.76 13.04
C ALA A 33 4.53 -9.41 11.98
N GLY A 34 5.85 -9.19 12.10
CA GLY A 34 6.85 -9.75 11.18
C GLY A 34 7.00 -9.00 9.85
N ALA A 35 6.27 -7.91 9.65
CA ALA A 35 6.44 -7.06 8.48
C ALA A 35 7.75 -6.27 8.57
N LEU A 36 8.36 -5.93 7.43
CA LEU A 36 9.69 -5.36 7.35
C LEU A 36 9.73 -4.05 6.57
N GLY A 37 10.54 -3.11 7.07
CA GLY A 37 10.93 -1.89 6.39
C GLY A 37 9.86 -0.82 6.31
N LEU A 38 10.15 0.23 5.53
CA LEU A 38 9.34 1.45 5.45
C LEU A 38 7.87 1.20 5.08
N MET A 39 7.61 0.26 4.19
CA MET A 39 6.27 -0.09 3.74
C MET A 39 5.70 -1.34 4.40
N GLN A 40 6.36 -1.89 5.40
CA GLN A 40 5.92 -3.03 6.21
C GLN A 40 5.45 -4.21 5.36
N ILE A 41 6.39 -4.78 4.60
CA ILE A 41 6.10 -5.89 3.70
C ILE A 41 6.35 -7.20 4.43
N LEU A 42 5.36 -8.10 4.38
CA LEU A 42 5.52 -9.44 4.91
C LEU A 42 6.46 -10.27 4.03
N PRO A 43 7.31 -11.12 4.61
CA PRO A 43 8.22 -11.97 3.85
C PRO A 43 7.54 -12.81 2.76
N GLN A 44 6.37 -13.38 3.05
CA GLN A 44 5.62 -14.17 2.08
C GLN A 44 5.17 -13.31 0.89
N THR A 45 4.70 -12.09 1.15
CA THR A 45 4.30 -11.15 0.10
C THR A 45 5.49 -10.79 -0.76
N ALA A 46 6.64 -10.48 -0.13
CA ALA A 46 7.84 -10.13 -0.87
C ALA A 46 8.34 -11.27 -1.76
N GLN A 47 8.28 -12.51 -1.26
CA GLN A 47 8.67 -13.68 -2.07
C GLN A 47 7.74 -13.93 -3.23
N TYR A 48 6.44 -13.77 -3.03
CA TYR A 48 5.45 -13.84 -4.10
C TYR A 48 5.74 -12.80 -5.19
N LEU A 49 5.99 -11.54 -4.80
CA LEU A 49 6.29 -10.45 -5.72
C LEU A 49 7.62 -10.65 -6.44
N ALA A 50 8.65 -11.14 -5.73
CA ALA A 50 9.95 -11.46 -6.32
C ALA A 50 9.82 -12.54 -7.40
N HIS A 51 9.09 -13.61 -7.09
CA HIS A 51 8.86 -14.68 -8.04
C HIS A 51 8.09 -14.18 -9.27
N LYS A 52 7.04 -13.40 -9.06
CA LYS A 52 6.21 -12.85 -10.12
C LYS A 52 6.98 -11.87 -11.02
N SER A 53 7.90 -11.09 -10.45
CA SER A 53 8.71 -10.11 -11.19
C SER A 53 10.01 -10.66 -11.76
N GLY A 54 10.33 -11.94 -11.53
CA GLY A 54 11.57 -12.57 -11.99
C GLY A 54 12.78 -12.34 -11.09
N GLY A 55 12.58 -11.87 -9.87
CA GLY A 55 13.66 -11.58 -8.90
C GLY A 55 14.18 -12.80 -8.16
N TYR A 56 14.72 -13.78 -8.85
CA TYR A 56 15.13 -15.06 -8.28
C TYR A 56 16.27 -14.97 -7.25
N ALA A 57 17.04 -13.90 -7.28
CA ALA A 57 18.14 -13.69 -6.33
C ALA A 57 17.71 -12.96 -5.05
N PHE A 58 16.41 -12.68 -4.91
CA PHE A 58 15.87 -11.96 -3.76
C PHE A 58 15.96 -12.79 -2.49
N THR A 59 16.38 -12.14 -1.38
CA THR A 59 16.29 -12.68 -0.02
C THR A 59 15.47 -11.73 0.85
N THR A 60 14.86 -12.25 1.93
CA THR A 60 14.09 -11.42 2.85
C THR A 60 14.93 -10.31 3.49
N ALA A 61 16.23 -10.54 3.66
CA ALA A 61 17.14 -9.52 4.20
C ALA A 61 17.22 -8.27 3.32
N ASP A 62 16.95 -8.39 2.02
CA ASP A 62 16.94 -7.27 1.09
C ASP A 62 15.87 -6.23 1.42
N LEU A 63 14.80 -6.63 2.13
CA LEU A 63 13.75 -5.73 2.57
C LEU A 63 14.20 -4.70 3.60
N ALA A 64 15.36 -4.87 4.22
CA ALA A 64 15.96 -3.88 5.11
C ALA A 64 16.50 -2.67 4.33
N THR A 65 16.79 -2.82 3.04
CA THR A 65 17.25 -1.74 2.18
C THR A 65 16.06 -0.87 1.74
N PRO A 66 16.05 0.44 2.08
CA PRO A 66 14.89 1.31 1.77
C PRO A 66 14.48 1.29 0.29
N ALA A 67 15.45 1.35 -0.62
CA ALA A 67 15.16 1.34 -2.05
C ALA A 67 14.46 0.04 -2.49
N VAL A 68 14.90 -1.11 -1.98
CA VAL A 68 14.29 -2.41 -2.27
C VAL A 68 12.89 -2.48 -1.65
N ASN A 69 12.75 -2.06 -0.40
CA ASN A 69 11.47 -2.07 0.30
C ASN A 69 10.41 -1.25 -0.42
N ILE A 70 10.75 -0.01 -0.81
CA ILE A 70 9.83 0.86 -1.57
C ILE A 70 9.53 0.27 -2.94
N ALA A 71 10.50 -0.33 -3.62
CA ALA A 71 10.26 -0.97 -4.92
C ALA A 71 9.24 -2.11 -4.80
N TYR A 72 9.37 -2.98 -3.81
CA TYR A 72 8.41 -4.08 -3.60
C TYR A 72 7.07 -3.59 -3.08
N GLY A 73 7.05 -2.66 -2.13
CA GLY A 73 5.82 -2.08 -1.60
C GLY A 73 4.99 -1.38 -2.68
N THR A 74 5.64 -0.62 -3.54
CA THR A 74 4.95 0.07 -4.64
C THR A 74 4.50 -0.90 -5.73
N TYR A 75 5.25 -1.96 -5.98
CA TYR A 75 4.83 -3.03 -6.87
C TYR A 75 3.53 -3.69 -6.36
N TYR A 76 3.50 -4.03 -5.08
CA TYR A 76 2.31 -4.60 -4.45
C TYR A 76 1.12 -3.65 -4.50
N LEU A 77 1.35 -2.38 -4.19
CA LEU A 77 0.30 -1.35 -4.26
C LEU A 77 -0.27 -1.21 -5.68
N ARG A 78 0.60 -1.22 -6.71
CA ARG A 78 0.17 -1.19 -8.11
C ARG A 78 -0.67 -2.42 -8.46
N GLU A 79 -0.25 -3.58 -8.03
CA GLU A 79 -0.98 -4.82 -8.27
C GLU A 79 -2.38 -4.78 -7.64
N LEU A 80 -2.50 -4.28 -6.41
CA LEU A 80 -3.79 -4.11 -5.75
C LEU A 80 -4.67 -3.09 -6.46
N LEU A 81 -4.11 -1.97 -6.90
CA LEU A 81 -4.85 -0.98 -7.67
C LEU A 81 -5.38 -1.57 -8.98
N ASP A 82 -4.59 -2.36 -9.68
CA ASP A 82 -5.02 -3.03 -10.90
C ASP A 82 -6.15 -4.03 -10.62
N HIS A 83 -6.04 -4.77 -9.53
CA HIS A 83 -7.09 -5.73 -9.12
C HIS A 83 -8.44 -5.04 -8.85
N TYR A 84 -8.41 -3.82 -8.30
CA TYR A 84 -9.62 -3.07 -7.96
C TYR A 84 -9.97 -1.97 -8.97
N GLY A 85 -9.46 -2.07 -10.19
CA GLY A 85 -9.80 -1.13 -11.26
C GLY A 85 -9.41 0.33 -10.98
N GLY A 86 -8.34 0.56 -10.23
CA GLY A 86 -7.86 1.89 -9.88
C GLY A 86 -8.51 2.48 -8.63
N ASN A 87 -9.34 1.74 -7.92
CA ASN A 87 -9.98 2.22 -6.69
C ASN A 87 -8.97 2.24 -5.54
N GLU A 88 -8.50 3.43 -5.18
CA GLU A 88 -7.48 3.61 -4.14
C GLU A 88 -7.96 3.15 -2.75
N MET A 89 -9.21 3.44 -2.39
CA MET A 89 -9.76 3.02 -1.09
C MET A 89 -9.69 1.50 -0.92
N LEU A 90 -10.08 0.75 -1.95
CA LEU A 90 -10.05 -0.71 -1.91
C LEU A 90 -8.62 -1.26 -1.88
N ALA A 91 -7.72 -0.67 -2.67
CA ALA A 91 -6.31 -1.07 -2.67
C ALA A 91 -5.63 -0.81 -1.32
N ILE A 92 -5.90 0.33 -0.69
CA ILE A 92 -5.39 0.67 0.63
C ILE A 92 -5.95 -0.30 1.67
N ALA A 93 -7.24 -0.59 1.63
CA ALA A 93 -7.86 -1.56 2.53
C ALA A 93 -7.23 -2.95 2.39
N ALA A 94 -6.98 -3.39 1.16
CA ALA A 94 -6.35 -4.68 0.90
C ALA A 94 -4.87 -4.72 1.32
N TYR A 95 -4.16 -3.61 1.20
CA TYR A 95 -2.76 -3.52 1.65
C TYR A 95 -2.63 -3.85 3.15
N ASN A 96 -3.56 -3.36 3.97
CA ASN A 96 -3.57 -3.60 5.41
C ASN A 96 -4.37 -4.83 5.81
N GLY A 97 -5.57 -5.01 5.27
CA GLY A 97 -6.52 -6.03 5.70
C GLY A 97 -6.48 -7.33 4.88
N GLY A 98 -5.75 -7.35 3.77
CA GLY A 98 -5.63 -8.49 2.88
C GLY A 98 -6.65 -8.49 1.74
N GLN A 99 -6.20 -8.92 0.56
CA GLN A 99 -7.02 -8.95 -0.65
C GLN A 99 -8.23 -9.89 -0.50
N THR A 100 -8.01 -11.06 0.07
CA THR A 100 -9.09 -12.05 0.25
C THR A 100 -10.23 -11.48 1.09
N ASN A 101 -9.91 -10.77 2.17
CA ASN A 101 -10.93 -10.14 3.02
C ASN A 101 -11.69 -9.06 2.26
N VAL A 102 -11.00 -8.18 1.56
CA VAL A 102 -11.64 -7.11 0.79
C VAL A 102 -12.55 -7.68 -0.30
N ASP A 103 -12.09 -8.71 -1.01
CA ASP A 103 -12.90 -9.37 -2.04
C ASP A 103 -14.19 -9.97 -1.45
N THR A 104 -14.10 -10.56 -0.25
CA THR A 104 -15.26 -11.08 0.48
C THR A 104 -16.23 -9.96 0.85
N TRP A 105 -15.72 -8.86 1.40
CA TRP A 105 -16.58 -7.71 1.77
C TRP A 105 -17.28 -7.10 0.55
N LEU A 106 -16.58 -7.02 -0.58
CA LEU A 106 -17.20 -6.53 -1.83
C LEU A 106 -18.31 -7.45 -2.33
N ALA A 107 -18.10 -8.75 -2.27
CA ALA A 107 -19.11 -9.73 -2.67
C ALA A 107 -20.36 -9.63 -1.80
N GLU A 108 -20.18 -9.47 -0.50
CA GLU A 108 -21.29 -9.28 0.46
C GLU A 108 -22.06 -7.99 0.17
N ALA A 109 -21.37 -6.87 -0.08
CA ALA A 109 -22.02 -5.61 -0.41
C ALA A 109 -22.83 -5.71 -1.71
N ARG A 110 -22.29 -6.40 -2.73
CA ARG A 110 -23.02 -6.64 -3.98
C ARG A 110 -24.27 -7.49 -3.76
N ALA A 111 -24.18 -8.53 -2.94
CA ALA A 111 -25.32 -9.37 -2.60
C ALA A 111 -26.40 -8.57 -1.87
N ASP A 112 -26.01 -7.63 -1.02
CA ASP A 112 -26.91 -6.76 -0.27
C ASP A 112 -27.41 -5.56 -1.10
N GLY A 113 -26.88 -5.37 -2.30
CA GLY A 113 -27.32 -4.32 -3.22
C GLY A 113 -26.93 -2.90 -2.85
N HIS A 114 -25.80 -2.71 -2.10
CA HIS A 114 -25.31 -1.38 -1.75
C HIS A 114 -23.85 -1.17 -2.14
N PRO A 115 -23.41 0.10 -2.38
CA PRO A 115 -22.01 0.40 -2.60
C PRO A 115 -21.18 0.15 -1.34
N PHE A 116 -19.96 -0.35 -1.53
CA PHE A 116 -19.02 -0.54 -0.42
C PHE A 116 -18.30 0.78 -0.12
N ALA A 117 -18.33 1.21 1.15
CA ALA A 117 -17.68 2.43 1.64
C ALA A 117 -16.74 2.10 2.80
N VAL A 118 -15.89 3.07 3.18
CA VAL A 118 -14.96 2.90 4.31
C VAL A 118 -15.66 2.44 5.58
N LYS A 119 -16.84 3.00 5.88
CA LYS A 119 -17.64 2.64 7.06
C LYS A 119 -18.05 1.17 7.09
N ASP A 120 -18.08 0.51 5.93
CA ASP A 120 -18.49 -0.90 5.80
C ASP A 120 -17.35 -1.89 6.05
N ILE A 121 -16.12 -1.41 6.23
CA ILE A 121 -14.97 -2.25 6.55
C ILE A 121 -15.18 -2.85 7.95
N PRO A 122 -15.28 -4.20 8.07
CA PRO A 122 -15.58 -4.81 9.37
C PRO A 122 -14.42 -4.72 10.38
N PHE A 123 -13.17 -4.64 9.90
CA PHE A 123 -11.98 -4.57 10.74
C PHE A 123 -11.75 -3.12 11.18
N PRO A 124 -11.91 -2.79 12.48
CA PRO A 124 -11.68 -1.42 12.96
C PRO A 124 -10.29 -0.88 12.65
N GLU A 125 -9.26 -1.73 12.74
CA GLU A 125 -7.87 -1.37 12.41
C GLU A 125 -7.72 -0.98 10.94
N THR A 126 -8.25 -1.78 10.03
CA THR A 126 -8.19 -1.50 8.59
C THR A 126 -8.98 -0.26 8.24
N ARG A 127 -10.16 -0.08 8.83
CA ARG A 127 -10.99 1.12 8.63
C ARG A 127 -10.23 2.38 9.04
N ALA A 128 -9.59 2.37 10.21
CA ALA A 128 -8.77 3.48 10.68
C ALA A 128 -7.55 3.71 9.80
N TYR A 129 -6.91 2.63 9.34
CA TYR A 129 -5.77 2.69 8.43
C TYR A 129 -6.12 3.39 7.11
N VAL A 130 -7.23 3.00 6.48
CA VAL A 130 -7.69 3.63 5.24
C VAL A 130 -7.92 5.13 5.44
N ALA A 131 -8.59 5.50 6.53
CA ALA A 131 -8.83 6.92 6.84
C ALA A 131 -7.52 7.69 7.00
N ARG A 132 -6.53 7.11 7.71
CA ARG A 132 -5.22 7.75 7.89
C ARG A 132 -4.46 7.93 6.56
N VAL A 133 -4.46 6.90 5.72
CA VAL A 133 -3.75 6.96 4.43
C VAL A 133 -4.38 8.03 3.53
N LEU A 134 -5.71 8.03 3.41
CA LEU A 134 -6.39 9.01 2.56
C LEU A 134 -6.18 10.44 3.07
N GLN A 135 -6.20 10.66 4.38
CA GLN A 135 -5.91 11.98 4.96
C GLN A 135 -4.45 12.38 4.72
N ALA A 136 -3.51 11.49 4.97
CA ALA A 136 -2.09 11.75 4.75
C ALA A 136 -1.80 12.04 3.27
N GLN A 137 -2.44 11.35 2.34
CA GLN A 137 -2.31 11.60 0.91
C GLN A 137 -2.69 13.03 0.56
N ARG A 138 -3.82 13.51 1.08
CA ARG A 138 -4.25 14.89 0.87
C ARG A 138 -3.24 15.90 1.44
N ASP A 139 -2.76 15.62 2.65
CA ASP A 139 -1.80 16.49 3.34
C ASP A 139 -0.45 16.53 2.62
N TYR A 140 0.07 15.40 2.16
CA TYR A 140 1.32 15.35 1.41
C TYR A 140 1.21 16.07 0.07
N ARG A 141 0.10 15.88 -0.64
CA ARG A 141 -0.13 16.56 -1.92
C ARG A 141 -0.17 18.07 -1.76
N ARG A 142 -0.75 18.56 -0.67
CA ARG A 142 -0.85 19.99 -0.37
C ARG A 142 0.47 20.56 0.13
N THR A 143 1.12 19.88 1.10
CA THR A 143 2.28 20.41 1.82
C THR A 143 3.59 20.24 1.06
N TYR A 144 3.73 19.10 0.35
CA TYR A 144 4.97 18.72 -0.33
C TYR A 144 4.81 18.62 -1.84
N ALA A 145 3.99 19.47 -2.41
CA ALA A 145 3.65 19.41 -3.83
C ALA A 145 4.90 19.41 -4.73
N SER A 146 5.83 20.34 -4.52
CA SER A 146 7.02 20.44 -5.37
C SER A 146 7.99 19.28 -5.15
N GLN A 147 8.18 18.82 -3.90
CA GLN A 147 9.06 17.70 -3.59
C GLN A 147 8.54 16.39 -4.19
N LEU A 148 7.23 16.23 -4.29
CA LEU A 148 6.59 15.05 -4.87
C LEU A 148 6.41 15.15 -6.40
N GLY A 149 6.70 16.30 -6.98
CA GLY A 149 6.66 16.49 -8.43
C GLY A 149 5.32 16.95 -8.99
N TYR A 150 4.43 17.47 -8.16
CA TYR A 150 3.25 18.18 -8.62
C TYR A 150 3.65 19.61 -9.02
N GLY A 151 3.53 19.92 -10.25
CA GLY A 151 3.85 21.16 -10.95
C GLY A 151 4.08 22.47 -10.21
#